data_7035a816f3077fe333d45737d658539e
#
_entry.id   7035a816f3077fe333d45737d658539e
#
_cell.length_a   1.000
_cell.length_b   1.000
_cell.length_c   1.000
_cell.angle_alpha   90.00
_cell.angle_beta   90.00
_cell.angle_gamma   90.00
#
_symmetry.space_group_name_H-M   'P 1'
#
loop_
_entity.id
_entity.type
_entity.pdbx_description
1 polymer ?
#
loop_
_entity_poly.entity_id
_entity_poly.type
_entity_poly.pdbx_seq_one_letter_code
_entity_poly.pdbx_strand_id
1 'polypeptide(L)'
;VVEWSGGKIRRITPDDRVKEQWLIAPGFVDAHIHIESSLLPPTEFARWAVVHGTVATVSDPHEIANVLGVAGVDYMIRDGRRTPFKFNFGAPSCVPATGCETAGARLDAPTVTRLLARKEIKFLSEVMNFPGVLAGDASLKTMIAAAKKFGKPIDGHAPGLRGAQARAYAKAGPSTDHECFSLGEAQDKVAAGMKILIREGSAARNFAALAPLLKTHPERCLFCCDDLHPDLLMVRHLDEHVRRALAVGVDKFDVLRCATVNAVEHYGLDVGLLRVGDPADFIVFDGWKKLKVRRTYLRGDLVARDGRSLLPRQQAKTPNRFKARVRAPEDFVVKGGRTGCASALTVVPDARTAHRDDSPYPLNVIEVLNGQLITRHLRVMPRIVAGTVVADLKRDILKIAVVNRYAPKAPVAVAFIKGFGLKAGALASSVAHDSHNIVAVGVDDVSLCAAINLVIKSRGGISVVGRGRRAALPLPIAGLMAAADGRAVARRYTALDALAKQLGSRLDAPFMTLSFMALLVIPDLKLSDRGLFSASRWNFVP
;
A
#
# COMPACT_ATOMS: atom_id res chain seq x y z
N VAL A 1 9.09 -11.28 -37.59
CA VAL A 1 8.58 -12.57 -37.05
C VAL A 1 9.37 -12.92 -35.80
N VAL A 2 8.69 -13.32 -34.72
CA VAL A 2 9.30 -13.81 -33.49
C VAL A 2 8.94 -15.29 -33.32
N GLU A 3 9.96 -16.13 -33.21
CA GLU A 3 9.80 -17.58 -33.05
C GLU A 3 10.26 -17.98 -31.64
N TRP A 4 9.50 -18.84 -30.98
CA TRP A 4 9.87 -19.37 -29.66
C TRP A 4 9.55 -20.86 -29.52
N SER A 5 10.35 -21.53 -28.70
CA SER A 5 10.10 -22.92 -28.29
C SER A 5 10.74 -23.18 -26.93
N GLY A 6 10.16 -24.13 -26.15
CA GLY A 6 10.63 -24.45 -24.82
C GLY A 6 10.66 -23.22 -23.88
N GLY A 7 9.69 -22.33 -24.04
CA GLY A 7 9.56 -21.12 -23.19
C GLY A 7 10.55 -19.99 -23.47
N LYS A 8 11.33 -20.08 -24.55
CA LYS A 8 12.40 -19.11 -24.90
C LYS A 8 12.27 -18.60 -26.32
N ILE A 9 12.62 -17.34 -26.55
CA ILE A 9 12.78 -16.77 -27.89
C ILE A 9 13.94 -17.47 -28.60
N ARG A 10 13.69 -18.00 -29.79
CA ARG A 10 14.68 -18.71 -30.61
C ARG A 10 15.23 -17.88 -31.75
N ARG A 11 14.36 -17.07 -32.34
CA ARG A 11 14.71 -16.29 -33.51
C ARG A 11 13.86 -15.02 -33.60
N ILE A 12 14.44 -13.96 -34.08
CA ILE A 12 13.76 -12.72 -34.46
C ILE A 12 14.21 -12.40 -35.87
N THR A 13 13.29 -12.42 -36.83
CA THR A 13 13.57 -12.20 -38.24
C THR A 13 12.74 -11.02 -38.76
N PRO A 14 13.37 -9.98 -39.30
CA PRO A 14 12.66 -8.97 -40.09
C PRO A 14 11.92 -9.65 -41.27
N ASP A 15 10.66 -9.25 -41.49
CA ASP A 15 9.88 -9.73 -42.65
C ASP A 15 8.90 -8.64 -43.07
N ASP A 16 9.23 -7.94 -44.14
CA ASP A 16 8.45 -6.81 -44.67
C ASP A 16 7.13 -7.22 -45.33
N ARG A 17 6.90 -8.53 -45.51
CA ARG A 17 5.64 -9.09 -46.03
C ARG A 17 4.54 -9.23 -44.96
N VAL A 18 4.93 -9.09 -43.69
CA VAL A 18 3.98 -9.15 -42.58
C VAL A 18 3.07 -7.93 -42.60
N LYS A 19 1.77 -8.16 -42.76
CA LYS A 19 0.74 -7.10 -42.83
C LYS A 19 -0.03 -6.91 -41.52
N GLU A 20 0.36 -7.62 -40.46
CA GLU A 20 -0.25 -7.48 -39.14
C GLU A 20 -0.07 -6.07 -38.62
N GLN A 21 -1.19 -5.48 -38.14
CA GLN A 21 -1.17 -4.13 -37.53
C GLN A 21 -0.86 -4.18 -36.03
N TRP A 22 -0.69 -5.36 -35.45
CA TRP A 22 -0.42 -5.51 -34.03
C TRP A 22 1.08 -5.43 -33.75
N LEU A 23 1.39 -4.80 -32.61
CA LEU A 23 2.75 -4.65 -32.15
C LEU A 23 3.06 -5.65 -31.04
N ILE A 24 4.33 -6.03 -30.95
CA ILE A 24 4.86 -6.86 -29.87
C ILE A 24 5.83 -6.04 -29.04
N ALA A 25 5.74 -6.14 -27.72
CA ALA A 25 6.68 -5.55 -26.77
C ALA A 25 6.97 -6.54 -25.62
N PRO A 26 8.07 -6.39 -24.86
CA PRO A 26 8.24 -7.11 -23.62
C PRO A 26 7.03 -6.91 -22.71
N GLY A 27 6.69 -7.91 -21.90
CA GLY A 27 5.65 -7.77 -20.89
C GLY A 27 6.05 -6.76 -19.80
N PHE A 28 5.08 -6.04 -19.26
CA PHE A 28 5.34 -5.01 -18.24
C PHE A 28 5.75 -5.62 -16.90
N VAL A 29 6.58 -4.88 -16.15
CA VAL A 29 7.05 -5.26 -14.81
C VAL A 29 6.67 -4.15 -13.83
N ASP A 30 5.82 -4.46 -12.87
CA ASP A 30 5.50 -3.55 -11.77
C ASP A 30 6.68 -3.54 -10.78
N ALA A 31 7.36 -2.40 -10.70
CA ALA A 31 8.62 -2.29 -9.99
C ALA A 31 8.48 -2.14 -8.47
N HIS A 32 7.25 -1.93 -7.96
CA HIS A 32 6.95 -1.92 -6.53
C HIS A 32 5.44 -2.04 -6.29
N ILE A 33 5.02 -3.07 -5.57
CA ILE A 33 3.62 -3.28 -5.24
C ILE A 33 3.44 -4.08 -3.95
N HIS A 34 2.42 -3.68 -3.16
CA HIS A 34 1.84 -4.49 -2.10
C HIS A 34 0.63 -5.24 -2.66
N ILE A 35 0.82 -6.53 -2.97
CA ILE A 35 -0.25 -7.36 -3.58
C ILE A 35 -1.49 -7.39 -2.68
N GLU A 36 -1.28 -7.37 -1.37
CA GLU A 36 -2.31 -7.37 -0.32
C GLU A 36 -3.29 -6.21 -0.48
N SER A 37 -2.84 -5.05 -0.94
CA SER A 37 -3.68 -3.86 -1.19
C SER A 37 -4.70 -4.08 -2.30
N SER A 38 -4.47 -5.04 -3.20
CA SER A 38 -5.48 -5.49 -4.16
C SER A 38 -6.61 -6.30 -3.52
N LEU A 39 -6.51 -6.62 -2.23
CA LEU A 39 -7.39 -7.50 -1.48
C LEU A 39 -7.46 -8.92 -2.05
N LEU A 40 -6.49 -9.32 -2.88
CA LEU A 40 -6.41 -10.61 -3.57
C LEU A 40 -5.12 -11.34 -3.21
N PRO A 41 -5.13 -12.69 -3.07
CA PRO A 41 -3.91 -13.46 -2.96
C PRO A 41 -3.12 -13.46 -4.29
N PRO A 42 -1.82 -13.77 -4.27
CA PRO A 42 -0.96 -13.69 -5.47
C PRO A 42 -1.53 -14.41 -6.70
N THR A 43 -2.07 -15.61 -6.55
CA THR A 43 -2.64 -16.36 -7.70
C THR A 43 -3.85 -15.66 -8.31
N GLU A 44 -4.68 -14.99 -7.53
CA GLU A 44 -5.84 -14.27 -8.06
C GLU A 44 -5.43 -12.88 -8.59
N PHE A 45 -4.47 -12.20 -7.95
CA PHE A 45 -3.85 -10.97 -8.47
C PHE A 45 -3.27 -11.20 -9.86
N ALA A 46 -2.48 -12.27 -10.05
CA ALA A 46 -1.87 -12.61 -11.34
C ALA A 46 -2.90 -12.72 -12.47
N ARG A 47 -4.07 -13.30 -12.18
CA ARG A 47 -5.16 -13.44 -13.18
C ARG A 47 -5.64 -12.10 -13.73
N TRP A 48 -5.52 -11.03 -12.97
CA TRP A 48 -5.94 -9.70 -13.40
C TRP A 48 -4.77 -8.86 -13.93
N ALA A 49 -3.58 -9.00 -13.36
CA ALA A 49 -2.40 -8.30 -13.84
C ALA A 49 -2.04 -8.67 -15.30
N VAL A 50 -2.14 -9.96 -15.67
CA VAL A 50 -1.84 -10.40 -17.03
C VAL A 50 -2.80 -9.84 -18.08
N VAL A 51 -4.03 -9.46 -17.70
CA VAL A 51 -5.00 -8.84 -18.60
C VAL A 51 -4.52 -7.47 -19.10
N HIS A 52 -3.72 -6.78 -18.28
CA HIS A 52 -3.12 -5.48 -18.56
C HIS A 52 -1.70 -5.58 -19.12
N GLY A 53 -1.22 -6.79 -19.42
CA GLY A 53 0.11 -6.99 -19.99
C GLY A 53 1.23 -7.07 -18.96
N THR A 54 0.94 -7.04 -17.67
CA THR A 54 1.96 -7.24 -16.63
C THR A 54 2.31 -8.72 -16.52
N VAL A 55 3.59 -9.03 -16.55
CA VAL A 55 4.15 -10.39 -16.52
C VAL A 55 4.92 -10.69 -15.25
N ALA A 56 5.33 -9.64 -14.54
CA ALA A 56 6.09 -9.76 -13.29
C ALA A 56 5.82 -8.59 -12.36
N THR A 57 6.08 -8.81 -11.07
CA THR A 57 6.09 -7.78 -10.03
C THR A 57 7.34 -7.88 -9.17
N VAL A 58 7.78 -6.74 -8.65
CA VAL A 58 8.66 -6.60 -7.50
C VAL A 58 7.77 -6.29 -6.31
N SER A 59 7.60 -7.25 -5.41
CA SER A 59 6.53 -7.21 -4.41
C SER A 59 7.11 -7.19 -3.00
N ASP A 60 6.68 -6.21 -2.20
CA ASP A 60 6.99 -6.15 -0.78
C ASP A 60 5.86 -6.78 0.04
N PRO A 61 6.07 -7.94 0.68
CA PRO A 61 5.05 -8.61 1.47
C PRO A 61 5.03 -8.16 2.93
N HIS A 62 5.38 -6.90 3.24
CA HIS A 62 5.44 -6.45 4.63
C HIS A 62 4.06 -6.37 5.28
N GLU A 63 3.01 -6.16 4.51
CA GLU A 63 1.65 -6.09 5.00
C GLU A 63 1.22 -7.40 5.68
N ILE A 64 1.30 -8.51 4.98
CA ILE A 64 1.01 -9.82 5.58
C ILE A 64 2.06 -10.21 6.63
N ALA A 65 3.31 -9.76 6.49
CA ALA A 65 4.35 -10.00 7.48
C ALA A 65 4.07 -9.30 8.81
N ASN A 66 3.44 -8.12 8.81
CA ASN A 66 2.98 -7.45 10.02
C ASN A 66 1.93 -8.28 10.79
N VAL A 67 1.19 -9.14 10.10
CA VAL A 67 0.18 -10.01 10.71
C VAL A 67 0.74 -11.37 11.11
N LEU A 68 1.48 -12.04 10.22
CA LEU A 68 1.87 -13.44 10.32
C LEU A 68 3.40 -13.67 10.41
N GLY A 69 4.21 -12.62 10.34
CA GLY A 69 5.66 -12.71 10.34
C GLY A 69 6.20 -13.44 9.11
N VAL A 70 7.26 -14.20 9.28
CA VAL A 70 7.87 -15.02 8.21
C VAL A 70 6.86 -15.96 7.55
N ALA A 71 5.90 -16.50 8.32
CA ALA A 71 4.86 -17.37 7.77
C ALA A 71 3.97 -16.65 6.74
N GLY A 72 3.79 -15.32 6.88
CA GLY A 72 3.12 -14.48 5.89
C GLY A 72 3.92 -14.35 4.60
N VAL A 73 5.21 -14.06 4.70
CA VAL A 73 6.12 -14.03 3.54
C VAL A 73 6.12 -15.39 2.82
N ASP A 74 6.19 -16.47 3.59
CA ASP A 74 6.13 -17.84 3.04
C ASP A 74 4.80 -18.16 2.37
N TYR A 75 3.69 -17.61 2.88
CA TYR A 75 2.39 -17.74 2.24
C TYR A 75 2.40 -17.08 0.86
N MET A 76 2.87 -15.83 0.74
CA MET A 76 2.93 -15.10 -0.53
C MET A 76 3.79 -15.84 -1.56
N ILE A 77 4.97 -16.31 -1.15
CA ILE A 77 5.88 -17.09 -2.01
C ILE A 77 5.20 -18.40 -2.47
N ARG A 78 4.60 -19.16 -1.54
CA ARG A 78 3.97 -20.45 -1.88
C ARG A 78 2.75 -20.28 -2.78
N ASP A 79 1.91 -19.28 -2.52
CA ASP A 79 0.75 -19.02 -3.37
C ASP A 79 1.18 -18.52 -4.75
N GLY A 80 2.15 -17.60 -4.81
CA GLY A 80 2.69 -17.08 -6.07
C GLY A 80 3.31 -18.15 -6.98
N ARG A 81 3.90 -19.21 -6.41
CA ARG A 81 4.44 -20.35 -7.18
C ARG A 81 3.40 -21.24 -7.87
N ARG A 82 2.12 -21.06 -7.58
CA ARG A 82 1.02 -21.84 -8.16
C ARG A 82 0.52 -21.26 -9.51
N THR A 83 1.17 -20.22 -9.99
CA THR A 83 0.88 -19.56 -11.27
C THR A 83 2.19 -19.32 -12.02
N PRO A 84 2.19 -19.29 -13.38
CA PRO A 84 3.36 -18.95 -14.17
C PRO A 84 3.76 -17.46 -14.07
N PHE A 85 2.94 -16.62 -13.46
CA PHE A 85 3.23 -15.20 -13.23
C PHE A 85 4.49 -15.03 -12.35
N LYS A 86 5.33 -14.05 -12.67
CA LYS A 86 6.65 -13.93 -12.06
C LYS A 86 6.64 -12.96 -10.86
N PHE A 87 6.34 -13.50 -9.68
CA PHE A 87 6.46 -12.76 -8.43
C PHE A 87 7.91 -12.72 -7.94
N ASN A 88 8.41 -11.53 -7.65
CA ASN A 88 9.73 -11.30 -7.07
C ASN A 88 9.56 -10.65 -5.71
N PHE A 89 9.56 -11.45 -4.64
CA PHE A 89 9.34 -10.99 -3.28
C PHE A 89 10.61 -10.47 -2.62
N GLY A 90 10.47 -9.40 -1.83
CA GLY A 90 11.51 -8.85 -0.99
C GLY A 90 11.48 -9.39 0.44
N ALA A 91 12.53 -9.08 1.22
CA ALA A 91 12.57 -9.27 2.66
C ALA A 91 12.09 -8.00 3.35
N PRO A 92 10.97 -8.01 4.09
CA PRO A 92 10.46 -6.82 4.78
C PRO A 92 11.46 -6.26 5.79
N SER A 93 11.75 -4.96 5.71
CA SER A 93 12.72 -4.28 6.57
C SER A 93 12.09 -3.66 7.82
N CYS A 94 10.78 -3.37 7.77
CA CYS A 94 10.05 -2.57 8.75
C CYS A 94 8.79 -3.30 9.24
N VAL A 95 8.96 -4.31 10.10
CA VAL A 95 7.84 -5.08 10.69
C VAL A 95 8.02 -5.14 12.21
N PRO A 96 7.25 -4.36 12.98
CA PRO A 96 6.35 -3.27 12.57
C PRO A 96 7.12 -2.04 12.07
N ALA A 97 6.40 -1.11 11.43
CA ALA A 97 6.96 0.15 10.95
C ALA A 97 7.54 1.00 12.10
N THR A 98 6.91 0.97 13.28
CA THR A 98 7.38 1.65 14.50
C THR A 98 7.28 0.77 15.74
N GLY A 99 7.96 1.18 16.83
CA GLY A 99 7.76 0.60 18.17
C GLY A 99 6.53 1.15 18.91
N CYS A 100 5.79 2.09 18.29
CA CYS A 100 4.67 2.82 18.92
C CYS A 100 3.29 2.21 18.60
N GLU A 101 3.25 1.02 18.08
CA GLU A 101 2.03 0.28 17.70
C GLU A 101 2.17 -1.21 18.00
N THR A 102 1.05 -1.92 18.03
CA THR A 102 1.04 -3.38 18.20
C THR A 102 0.77 -4.04 16.86
N ALA A 103 1.72 -4.82 16.36
CA ALA A 103 1.57 -5.67 15.19
C ALA A 103 1.42 -7.15 15.58
N GLY A 104 1.02 -7.98 14.61
CA GLY A 104 0.92 -9.44 14.78
C GLY A 104 2.27 -10.14 14.90
N ALA A 105 3.33 -9.54 14.35
CA ALA A 105 4.69 -10.10 14.39
C ALA A 105 5.75 -8.99 14.41
N ARG A 106 7.00 -9.41 14.63
CA ARG A 106 8.18 -8.56 14.52
C ARG A 106 9.26 -9.31 13.75
N LEU A 107 9.91 -8.63 12.80
CA LEU A 107 11.08 -9.14 12.09
C LEU A 107 12.32 -8.37 12.55
N ASP A 108 13.20 -9.03 13.28
CA ASP A 108 14.49 -8.47 13.69
C ASP A 108 15.56 -8.65 12.59
N ALA A 109 16.70 -7.98 12.75
CA ALA A 109 17.78 -8.03 11.78
C ALA A 109 18.31 -9.45 11.49
N PRO A 110 18.45 -10.35 12.49
CA PRO A 110 18.79 -11.75 12.22
C PRO A 110 17.75 -12.47 11.35
N THR A 111 16.46 -12.22 11.58
CA THR A 111 15.38 -12.83 10.79
C THR A 111 15.37 -12.32 9.35
N VAL A 112 15.50 -11.00 9.15
CA VAL A 112 15.62 -10.40 7.81
C VAL A 112 16.87 -10.91 7.09
N THR A 113 18.00 -11.06 7.79
CA THR A 113 19.23 -11.65 7.23
C THR A 113 18.99 -13.08 6.74
N ARG A 114 18.28 -13.91 7.52
CA ARG A 114 17.91 -15.28 7.06
C ARG A 114 16.98 -15.26 5.84
N LEU A 115 16.04 -14.33 5.77
CA LEU A 115 15.20 -14.15 4.58
C LEU A 115 16.06 -13.75 3.37
N LEU A 116 16.95 -12.78 3.52
CA LEU A 116 17.83 -12.33 2.45
C LEU A 116 18.76 -13.43 1.92
N ALA A 117 19.15 -14.41 2.74
CA ALA A 117 19.95 -15.55 2.30
C ALA A 117 19.18 -16.50 1.34
N ARG A 118 17.85 -16.40 1.27
CA ARG A 118 17.02 -17.29 0.43
C ARG A 118 17.04 -16.82 -1.02
N LYS A 119 17.13 -17.77 -1.98
CA LYS A 119 17.09 -17.47 -3.41
C LYS A 119 15.76 -16.91 -3.92
N GLU A 120 14.65 -17.18 -3.22
CA GLU A 120 13.32 -16.70 -3.53
C GLU A 120 13.13 -15.22 -3.21
N ILE A 121 13.90 -14.72 -2.26
CA ILE A 121 13.90 -13.31 -1.88
C ILE A 121 14.87 -12.57 -2.82
N LYS A 122 14.40 -11.52 -3.46
CA LYS A 122 15.14 -10.82 -4.52
C LYS A 122 15.79 -9.53 -4.07
N PHE A 123 15.28 -8.88 -3.03
CA PHE A 123 15.74 -7.57 -2.58
C PHE A 123 15.45 -7.37 -1.09
N LEU A 124 16.03 -6.37 -0.47
CA LEU A 124 15.57 -5.83 0.81
C LEU A 124 14.46 -4.85 0.49
N SER A 125 13.25 -5.13 1.00
CA SER A 125 12.09 -4.29 0.77
C SER A 125 12.26 -2.89 1.38
N GLU A 126 11.39 -1.99 1.02
CA GLU A 126 11.47 -0.57 1.33
C GLU A 126 11.93 -0.26 2.77
N VAL A 127 12.96 0.56 2.88
CA VAL A 127 13.53 0.97 4.17
C VAL A 127 12.84 2.27 4.61
N MET A 128 11.62 2.13 5.15
CA MET A 128 10.76 3.25 5.56
C MET A 128 11.35 4.09 6.69
N ASN A 129 12.11 3.50 7.59
CA ASN A 129 12.76 4.25 8.68
C ASN A 129 14.02 4.96 8.18
N PHE A 130 13.87 5.88 7.21
CA PHE A 130 14.97 6.68 6.70
C PHE A 130 15.62 7.58 7.79
N PRO A 131 14.89 8.12 8.79
CA PRO A 131 15.54 8.84 9.90
C PRO A 131 16.51 7.93 10.67
N GLY A 132 16.14 6.67 10.93
CA GLY A 132 17.00 5.70 11.57
C GLY A 132 18.23 5.36 10.71
N VAL A 133 18.10 5.27 9.38
CA VAL A 133 19.25 5.09 8.47
C VAL A 133 20.23 6.24 8.60
N LEU A 134 19.74 7.49 8.56
CA LEU A 134 20.57 8.69 8.68
C LEU A 134 21.21 8.81 10.07
N ALA A 135 20.49 8.41 11.13
CA ALA A 135 21.01 8.35 12.50
C ALA A 135 21.95 7.17 12.76
N GLY A 136 22.04 6.24 11.82
CA GLY A 136 22.95 5.09 11.93
C GLY A 136 22.46 3.96 12.82
N ASP A 137 21.14 3.71 12.85
CA ASP A 137 20.51 2.60 13.59
C ASP A 137 21.21 1.26 13.31
N ALA A 138 21.58 0.55 14.38
CA ALA A 138 22.37 -0.69 14.29
C ALA A 138 21.61 -1.84 13.59
N SER A 139 20.28 -1.92 13.81
CA SER A 139 19.44 -2.96 13.19
C SER A 139 19.35 -2.75 11.69
N LEU A 140 19.08 -1.50 11.26
CA LEU A 140 19.02 -1.14 9.85
C LEU A 140 20.36 -1.32 9.15
N LYS A 141 21.48 -0.90 9.78
CA LYS A 141 22.84 -1.15 9.26
C LYS A 141 23.09 -2.65 9.02
N THR A 142 22.65 -3.50 9.95
CA THR A 142 22.81 -4.96 9.83
C THR A 142 22.00 -5.51 8.65
N MET A 143 20.74 -5.07 8.47
CA MET A 143 19.89 -5.51 7.36
C MET A 143 20.46 -5.05 6.00
N ILE A 144 20.87 -3.79 5.90
CA ILE A 144 21.50 -3.21 4.71
C ILE A 144 22.81 -3.93 4.37
N ALA A 145 23.65 -4.20 5.36
CA ALA A 145 24.89 -4.95 5.17
C ALA A 145 24.62 -6.39 4.69
N ALA A 146 23.58 -7.04 5.22
CA ALA A 146 23.16 -8.36 4.77
C ALA A 146 22.69 -8.35 3.31
N ALA A 147 21.89 -7.37 2.90
CA ALA A 147 21.46 -7.23 1.51
C ALA A 147 22.66 -7.05 0.57
N LYS A 148 23.60 -6.17 0.93
CA LYS A 148 24.86 -5.98 0.18
C LYS A 148 25.68 -7.26 0.09
N LYS A 149 25.81 -8.01 1.20
CA LYS A 149 26.53 -9.30 1.25
C LYS A 149 25.96 -10.33 0.28
N PHE A 150 24.63 -10.36 0.12
CA PHE A 150 23.95 -11.29 -0.79
C PHE A 150 23.77 -10.71 -2.21
N GLY A 151 24.34 -9.55 -2.53
CA GLY A 151 24.23 -8.90 -3.84
C GLY A 151 22.81 -8.50 -4.21
N LYS A 152 21.97 -8.18 -3.22
CA LYS A 152 20.55 -7.85 -3.44
C LYS A 152 20.30 -6.35 -3.38
N PRO A 153 19.51 -5.80 -4.31
CA PRO A 153 19.06 -4.40 -4.27
C PRO A 153 18.39 -4.05 -2.95
N ILE A 154 18.38 -2.78 -2.62
CA ILE A 154 17.75 -2.24 -1.42
C ILE A 154 16.79 -1.15 -1.87
N ASP A 155 15.50 -1.34 -1.61
CA ASP A 155 14.50 -0.34 -1.92
C ASP A 155 14.41 0.71 -0.83
N GLY A 156 14.20 1.95 -1.25
CA GLY A 156 14.04 3.10 -0.39
C GLY A 156 12.59 3.57 -0.29
N HIS A 157 12.32 4.28 0.80
CA HIS A 157 11.09 4.97 1.11
C HIS A 157 11.45 6.20 1.95
N ALA A 158 11.62 7.34 1.31
CA ALA A 158 12.15 8.53 2.00
C ALA A 158 11.46 9.82 1.52
N PRO A 159 10.16 10.01 1.88
CA PRO A 159 9.38 11.17 1.46
C PRO A 159 10.02 12.48 1.92
N GLY A 160 10.12 13.45 1.00
CA GLY A 160 10.63 14.78 1.28
C GLY A 160 12.15 14.90 1.45
N LEU A 161 12.89 13.80 1.34
CA LEU A 161 14.35 13.80 1.55
C LEU A 161 15.07 14.44 0.37
N ARG A 162 15.88 15.50 0.64
CA ARG A 162 16.54 16.32 -0.38
C ARG A 162 18.04 16.50 -0.13
N GLY A 163 18.77 16.94 -1.15
CA GLY A 163 20.13 17.45 -1.08
C GLY A 163 21.12 16.53 -0.36
N ALA A 164 21.79 17.02 0.67
CA ALA A 164 22.79 16.26 1.43
C ALA A 164 22.20 15.02 2.13
N GLN A 165 20.96 15.09 2.62
CA GLN A 165 20.30 13.95 3.26
C GLN A 165 19.95 12.86 2.26
N ALA A 166 19.48 13.21 1.06
CA ALA A 166 19.25 12.25 -0.02
C ALA A 166 20.54 11.52 -0.41
N ARG A 167 21.66 12.25 -0.54
CA ARG A 167 22.98 11.65 -0.80
C ARG A 167 23.43 10.72 0.33
N ALA A 168 23.22 11.11 1.59
CA ALA A 168 23.57 10.27 2.74
C ALA A 168 22.76 8.98 2.78
N TYR A 169 21.45 9.06 2.48
CA TYR A 169 20.55 7.91 2.41
C TYR A 169 20.94 6.94 1.29
N ALA A 170 21.17 7.45 0.07
CA ALA A 170 21.64 6.65 -1.06
C ALA A 170 22.98 5.98 -0.76
N LYS A 171 23.95 6.72 -0.17
CA LYS A 171 25.26 6.18 0.25
C LYS A 171 25.14 5.05 1.27
N ALA A 172 24.14 5.09 2.15
CA ALA A 172 23.89 4.01 3.11
C ALA A 172 23.49 2.71 2.41
N GLY A 173 22.77 2.77 1.27
CA GLY A 173 22.47 1.59 0.47
C GLY A 173 21.19 1.60 -0.34
N PRO A 174 20.11 2.32 0.05
CA PRO A 174 18.90 2.37 -0.77
C PRO A 174 19.19 2.88 -2.17
N SER A 175 18.66 2.16 -3.17
CA SER A 175 18.95 2.38 -4.59
C SER A 175 17.75 2.87 -5.39
N THR A 176 16.56 2.86 -4.77
CA THR A 176 15.30 3.30 -5.37
C THR A 176 14.54 4.20 -4.40
N ASP A 177 13.53 4.93 -4.91
CA ASP A 177 12.55 5.65 -4.10
C ASP A 177 11.25 5.86 -4.88
N HIS A 178 10.10 5.58 -4.26
CA HIS A 178 8.76 5.76 -4.84
C HIS A 178 7.96 6.89 -4.17
N GLU A 179 8.52 7.53 -3.14
CA GLU A 179 7.84 8.52 -2.30
C GLU A 179 8.07 9.99 -2.72
N CYS A 180 8.71 10.24 -3.85
CA CYS A 180 8.92 11.61 -4.32
C CYS A 180 7.59 12.30 -4.67
N PHE A 181 7.34 13.46 -4.05
CA PHE A 181 6.15 14.29 -4.31
C PHE A 181 6.40 15.44 -5.29
N SER A 182 7.66 15.78 -5.56
CA SER A 182 8.03 16.87 -6.43
C SER A 182 9.17 16.49 -7.37
N LEU A 183 9.21 17.18 -8.54
CA LEU A 183 10.28 16.97 -9.52
C LEU A 183 11.66 17.25 -8.92
N GLY A 184 11.80 18.34 -8.14
CA GLY A 184 13.09 18.70 -7.53
C GLY A 184 13.57 17.65 -6.52
N GLU A 185 12.68 17.02 -5.75
CA GLU A 185 13.03 15.92 -4.88
C GLU A 185 13.55 14.70 -5.67
N ALA A 186 12.85 14.34 -6.74
CA ALA A 186 13.26 13.26 -7.61
C ALA A 186 14.62 13.53 -8.28
N GLN A 187 14.87 14.77 -8.74
CA GLN A 187 16.15 15.17 -9.31
C GLN A 187 17.30 15.05 -8.31
N ASP A 188 17.11 15.47 -7.06
CA ASP A 188 18.12 15.32 -5.99
C ASP A 188 18.49 13.84 -5.76
N LYS A 189 17.50 12.95 -5.77
CA LYS A 189 17.70 11.51 -5.58
C LYS A 189 18.34 10.86 -6.81
N VAL A 190 17.98 11.29 -8.03
CA VAL A 190 18.66 10.87 -9.27
C VAL A 190 20.12 11.28 -9.24
N ALA A 191 20.42 12.54 -8.86
CA ALA A 191 21.78 13.04 -8.71
C ALA A 191 22.58 12.28 -7.61
N ALA A 192 21.89 11.71 -6.63
CA ALA A 192 22.48 10.81 -5.64
C ALA A 192 22.66 9.36 -6.13
N GLY A 193 22.32 9.06 -7.39
CA GLY A 193 22.46 7.74 -8.02
C GLY A 193 21.26 6.80 -7.88
N MET A 194 20.18 7.25 -7.24
CA MET A 194 18.97 6.45 -7.05
C MET A 194 18.12 6.36 -8.33
N LYS A 195 17.30 5.34 -8.44
CA LYS A 195 16.21 5.23 -9.41
C LYS A 195 14.90 5.69 -8.79
N ILE A 196 14.04 6.31 -9.59
CA ILE A 196 12.76 6.84 -9.16
C ILE A 196 11.62 5.98 -9.71
N LEU A 197 10.79 5.50 -8.81
CA LEU A 197 9.60 4.75 -9.16
C LEU A 197 8.42 5.72 -9.26
N ILE A 198 7.86 5.84 -10.47
CA ILE A 198 6.71 6.70 -10.75
C ILE A 198 5.44 5.92 -10.48
N ARG A 199 4.66 6.39 -9.51
CA ARG A 199 3.59 5.68 -8.84
C ARG A 199 2.20 6.19 -9.22
N GLU A 200 1.26 5.26 -9.48
CA GLU A 200 -0.16 5.53 -9.73
C GLU A 200 -1.06 4.49 -9.05
N GLY A 201 -1.00 4.44 -7.74
CA GLY A 201 -1.87 3.61 -6.91
C GLY A 201 -3.31 4.11 -6.79
N SER A 202 -4.03 3.60 -5.82
CA SER A 202 -5.38 4.07 -5.46
C SER A 202 -5.34 5.39 -4.68
N ALA A 203 -4.24 5.62 -3.96
CA ALA A 203 -3.85 6.91 -3.36
C ALA A 203 -2.38 7.19 -3.69
N ALA A 204 -1.85 8.33 -3.23
CA ALA A 204 -0.43 8.68 -3.33
C ALA A 204 0.10 8.62 -4.79
N ARG A 205 -0.51 9.34 -5.67
CA ARG A 205 -0.18 9.42 -7.10
C ARG A 205 0.85 10.53 -7.32
N ASN A 206 1.96 10.21 -7.99
CA ASN A 206 3.01 11.19 -8.26
C ASN A 206 3.35 11.34 -9.76
N PHE A 207 2.67 10.61 -10.65
CA PHE A 207 2.95 10.63 -12.09
C PHE A 207 2.95 12.07 -12.66
N ALA A 208 1.94 12.88 -12.34
CA ALA A 208 1.83 14.23 -12.89
C ALA A 208 3.02 15.12 -12.49
N ALA A 209 3.48 15.00 -11.24
CA ALA A 209 4.62 15.75 -10.73
C ALA A 209 5.95 15.29 -11.34
N LEU A 210 6.08 13.99 -11.62
CA LEU A 210 7.35 13.37 -12.04
C LEU A 210 7.44 13.10 -13.55
N ALA A 211 6.37 13.30 -14.32
CA ALA A 211 6.35 13.10 -15.77
C ALA A 211 7.51 13.80 -16.53
N PRO A 212 7.97 15.02 -16.15
CA PRO A 212 9.14 15.64 -16.80
C PRO A 212 10.42 14.80 -16.68
N LEU A 213 10.59 14.02 -15.60
CA LEU A 213 11.76 13.18 -15.39
C LEU A 213 11.86 12.06 -16.45
N LEU A 214 10.72 11.56 -16.94
CA LEU A 214 10.67 10.55 -18.02
C LEU A 214 11.31 11.03 -19.33
N LYS A 215 11.36 12.35 -19.56
CA LYS A 215 11.98 12.94 -20.77
C LYS A 215 13.46 13.23 -20.59
N THR A 216 13.92 13.40 -19.35
CA THR A 216 15.30 13.81 -19.06
C THR A 216 16.17 12.66 -18.56
N HIS A 217 15.59 11.71 -17.85
CA HIS A 217 16.29 10.58 -17.21
C HIS A 217 15.47 9.28 -17.32
N PRO A 218 15.02 8.85 -18.52
CA PRO A 218 14.20 7.64 -18.66
C PRO A 218 14.90 6.39 -18.12
N GLU A 219 16.24 6.33 -18.19
CA GLU A 219 17.04 5.20 -17.68
C GLU A 219 17.04 5.11 -16.14
N ARG A 220 16.59 6.17 -15.46
CA ARG A 220 16.47 6.24 -13.99
C ARG A 220 15.05 6.07 -13.50
N CYS A 221 14.07 5.98 -14.40
CA CYS A 221 12.65 5.88 -14.05
C CYS A 221 12.13 4.44 -14.19
N LEU A 222 11.30 4.04 -13.26
CA LEU A 222 10.51 2.80 -13.30
C LEU A 222 9.04 3.13 -13.04
N PHE A 223 8.12 2.26 -13.47
CA PHE A 223 6.70 2.39 -13.14
C PHE A 223 6.31 1.42 -12.03
N CYS A 224 5.44 1.88 -11.14
CA CYS A 224 4.90 1.04 -10.07
C CYS A 224 3.47 1.43 -9.72
N CYS A 225 2.73 0.50 -9.12
CA CYS A 225 1.38 0.74 -8.63
C CYS A 225 1.35 0.99 -7.12
N ASP A 226 2.29 0.43 -6.35
CA ASP A 226 2.32 0.51 -4.90
C ASP A 226 1.01 -0.07 -4.30
N ASP A 227 0.15 0.74 -3.73
CA ASP A 227 -1.16 0.34 -3.19
C ASP A 227 -2.26 0.46 -4.25
N LEU A 228 -2.64 -0.64 -4.86
CA LEU A 228 -3.69 -0.70 -5.88
C LEU A 228 -4.89 -1.53 -5.41
N HIS A 229 -6.03 -0.90 -5.20
CA HIS A 229 -7.27 -1.55 -4.82
C HIS A 229 -7.90 -2.36 -5.95
N PRO A 230 -8.75 -3.37 -5.64
CA PRO A 230 -9.21 -4.33 -6.63
C PRO A 230 -10.11 -3.75 -7.72
N ASP A 231 -10.84 -2.67 -7.44
CA ASP A 231 -11.68 -1.97 -8.42
C ASP A 231 -10.84 -1.35 -9.54
N LEU A 232 -9.70 -0.75 -9.20
CA LEU A 232 -8.77 -0.18 -10.17
C LEU A 232 -8.00 -1.26 -10.91
N LEU A 233 -7.56 -2.33 -10.23
CA LEU A 233 -6.88 -3.46 -10.88
C LEU A 233 -7.76 -4.13 -11.97
N MET A 234 -9.10 -4.09 -11.83
CA MET A 234 -10.00 -4.62 -12.86
C MET A 234 -10.00 -3.81 -14.15
N VAL A 235 -9.61 -2.54 -14.11
CA VAL A 235 -9.72 -1.62 -15.26
C VAL A 235 -8.38 -1.11 -15.76
N ARG A 236 -7.32 -1.15 -14.95
CA ARG A 236 -5.98 -0.67 -15.28
C ARG A 236 -4.90 -1.31 -14.40
N HIS A 237 -3.69 -1.36 -14.92
CA HIS A 237 -2.45 -1.65 -14.20
C HIS A 237 -1.32 -0.81 -14.83
N LEU A 238 -0.14 -1.37 -15.11
CA LEU A 238 0.95 -0.60 -15.74
C LEU A 238 0.65 -0.10 -17.16
N ASP A 239 -0.30 -0.70 -17.86
CA ASP A 239 -0.78 -0.20 -19.17
C ASP A 239 -1.26 1.25 -19.10
N GLU A 240 -1.80 1.69 -17.96
CA GLU A 240 -2.18 3.10 -17.75
C GLU A 240 -0.97 4.02 -17.63
N HIS A 241 0.08 3.62 -16.92
CA HIS A 241 1.32 4.39 -16.84
C HIS A 241 1.91 4.60 -18.23
N VAL A 242 1.95 3.53 -19.02
CA VAL A 242 2.46 3.56 -20.39
C VAL A 242 1.61 4.50 -21.27
N ARG A 243 0.27 4.39 -21.23
CA ARG A 243 -0.63 5.29 -21.98
C ARG A 243 -0.43 6.75 -21.59
N ARG A 244 -0.31 7.05 -20.29
CA ARG A 244 -0.12 8.42 -19.80
C ARG A 244 1.24 8.99 -20.21
N ALA A 245 2.31 8.19 -20.14
CA ALA A 245 3.64 8.62 -20.55
C ALA A 245 3.69 8.95 -22.06
N LEU A 246 3.07 8.13 -22.90
CA LEU A 246 2.92 8.41 -24.33
C LEU A 246 2.09 9.68 -24.57
N ALA A 247 1.00 9.86 -23.82
CA ALA A 247 0.11 11.03 -23.98
C ALA A 247 0.80 12.36 -23.62
N VAL A 248 1.78 12.37 -22.72
CA VAL A 248 2.59 13.57 -22.41
C VAL A 248 3.83 13.70 -23.30
N GLY A 249 3.94 12.87 -24.35
CA GLY A 249 4.96 12.98 -25.40
C GLY A 249 6.33 12.45 -25.00
N VAL A 250 6.40 11.43 -24.13
CA VAL A 250 7.62 10.66 -23.89
C VAL A 250 7.85 9.71 -25.08
N ASP A 251 9.10 9.53 -25.52
CA ASP A 251 9.42 8.57 -26.56
C ASP A 251 8.97 7.16 -26.20
N LYS A 252 8.41 6.45 -27.16
CA LYS A 252 7.82 5.10 -26.94
C LYS A 252 8.82 4.06 -26.43
N PHE A 253 10.09 4.15 -26.84
CA PHE A 253 11.12 3.21 -26.38
C PHE A 253 11.59 3.56 -24.97
N ASP A 254 11.63 4.85 -24.60
CA ASP A 254 11.88 5.29 -23.23
C ASP A 254 10.74 4.87 -22.30
N VAL A 255 9.48 4.97 -22.75
CA VAL A 255 8.32 4.47 -21.99
C VAL A 255 8.41 2.96 -21.77
N LEU A 256 8.74 2.18 -22.81
CA LEU A 256 8.94 0.73 -22.65
C LEU A 256 10.13 0.43 -21.72
N ARG A 257 11.22 1.17 -21.80
CA ARG A 257 12.37 1.05 -20.90
C ARG A 257 11.92 1.18 -19.44
N CYS A 258 11.12 2.20 -19.11
CA CYS A 258 10.59 2.44 -17.76
C CYS A 258 9.64 1.33 -17.31
N ALA A 259 8.86 0.75 -18.23
CA ALA A 259 7.87 -0.29 -17.92
C ALA A 259 8.45 -1.71 -17.87
N THR A 260 9.69 -1.92 -18.33
CA THR A 260 10.26 -3.26 -18.53
C THR A 260 11.75 -3.32 -18.17
N VAL A 261 12.63 -2.81 -19.05
CA VAL A 261 14.09 -2.98 -18.99
C VAL A 261 14.68 -2.54 -17.65
N ASN A 262 14.31 -1.34 -17.19
CA ASN A 262 14.91 -0.76 -16.00
C ASN A 262 14.65 -1.60 -14.74
N ALA A 263 13.45 -2.20 -14.62
CA ALA A 263 13.12 -3.10 -13.51
C ALA A 263 13.85 -4.44 -13.64
N VAL A 264 13.85 -5.04 -14.84
CA VAL A 264 14.52 -6.33 -15.09
C VAL A 264 16.01 -6.24 -14.77
N GLU A 265 16.69 -5.19 -15.25
CA GLU A 265 18.13 -4.99 -15.03
C GLU A 265 18.45 -4.63 -13.57
N HIS A 266 17.62 -3.78 -12.94
CA HIS A 266 17.87 -3.34 -11.56
C HIS A 266 17.78 -4.48 -10.55
N TYR A 267 16.75 -5.31 -10.68
CA TYR A 267 16.48 -6.40 -9.74
C TYR A 267 17.01 -7.77 -10.22
N GLY A 268 17.62 -7.84 -11.40
CA GLY A 268 18.12 -9.10 -11.96
C GLY A 268 17.03 -10.14 -12.18
N LEU A 269 15.90 -9.73 -12.81
CA LEU A 269 14.71 -10.56 -12.93
C LEU A 269 14.79 -11.54 -14.10
N ASP A 270 14.26 -12.75 -13.92
CA ASP A 270 14.08 -13.75 -14.99
C ASP A 270 12.83 -13.39 -15.84
N VAL A 271 12.87 -12.25 -16.51
CA VAL A 271 11.82 -11.74 -17.39
C VAL A 271 12.40 -11.44 -18.77
N GLY A 272 11.73 -11.90 -19.81
CA GLY A 272 12.20 -11.71 -21.19
C GLY A 272 12.04 -10.27 -21.70
N LEU A 273 13.06 -9.81 -22.41
CA LEU A 273 13.11 -8.47 -23.03
C LEU A 273 13.07 -8.56 -24.56
N LEU A 274 12.48 -9.63 -25.12
CA LEU A 274 12.44 -9.92 -26.56
C LEU A 274 13.83 -10.02 -27.21
N ARG A 275 14.76 -10.69 -26.55
CA ARG A 275 16.08 -11.04 -27.10
C ARG A 275 16.15 -12.55 -27.35
N VAL A 276 16.92 -12.97 -28.32
CA VAL A 276 17.18 -14.41 -28.54
C VAL A 276 17.80 -15.01 -27.27
N GLY A 277 17.23 -16.11 -26.80
CA GLY A 277 17.61 -16.78 -25.55
C GLY A 277 16.80 -16.38 -24.33
N ASP A 278 16.14 -15.21 -24.34
CA ASP A 278 15.28 -14.73 -23.24
C ASP A 278 14.03 -15.63 -23.08
N PRO A 279 13.43 -15.68 -21.89
CA PRO A 279 12.07 -16.18 -21.72
C PRO A 279 11.09 -15.47 -22.69
N ALA A 280 10.16 -16.22 -23.25
CA ALA A 280 9.15 -15.68 -24.15
C ALA A 280 8.00 -14.99 -23.38
N ASP A 281 8.32 -13.89 -22.67
CA ASP A 281 7.41 -13.07 -21.88
C ASP A 281 7.13 -11.78 -22.66
N PHE A 282 6.01 -11.70 -23.32
CA PHE A 282 5.70 -10.56 -24.17
C PHE A 282 4.21 -10.27 -24.27
N ILE A 283 3.89 -9.09 -24.73
CA ILE A 283 2.52 -8.64 -25.01
C ILE A 283 2.35 -8.38 -26.49
N VAL A 284 1.11 -8.54 -26.95
CA VAL A 284 0.64 -8.11 -28.26
C VAL A 284 -0.43 -7.03 -28.04
N PHE A 285 -0.32 -5.89 -28.70
CA PHE A 285 -1.21 -4.75 -28.52
C PHE A 285 -1.55 -4.05 -29.85
N ASP A 286 -2.61 -3.25 -29.87
CA ASP A 286 -3.22 -2.70 -31.09
C ASP A 286 -2.62 -1.36 -31.56
N GLY A 287 -1.42 -1.02 -31.12
CA GLY A 287 -0.69 0.19 -31.52
C GLY A 287 -0.55 1.21 -30.40
N TRP A 288 0.32 2.18 -30.63
CA TRP A 288 0.78 3.14 -29.62
C TRP A 288 -0.30 4.13 -29.16
N LYS A 289 -1.25 4.49 -30.05
CA LYS A 289 -2.27 5.50 -29.73
C LYS A 289 -3.24 5.06 -28.64
N LYS A 290 -3.68 3.80 -28.65
CA LYS A 290 -4.63 3.25 -27.67
C LYS A 290 -3.95 2.33 -26.66
N LEU A 291 -2.89 1.68 -27.07
CA LEU A 291 -2.13 0.69 -26.29
C LEU A 291 -3.04 -0.30 -25.56
N LYS A 292 -3.97 -0.90 -26.29
CA LYS A 292 -4.84 -1.93 -25.74
C LYS A 292 -4.13 -3.28 -25.87
N VAL A 293 -3.81 -3.87 -24.74
CA VAL A 293 -3.24 -5.22 -24.68
C VAL A 293 -4.27 -6.23 -25.19
N ARG A 294 -3.89 -7.01 -26.22
CA ARG A 294 -4.70 -8.04 -26.85
C ARG A 294 -4.33 -9.43 -26.36
N ARG A 295 -3.05 -9.68 -26.15
CA ARG A 295 -2.55 -10.98 -25.69
C ARG A 295 -1.36 -10.76 -24.77
N THR A 296 -1.25 -11.61 -23.76
CA THR A 296 -0.09 -11.66 -22.86
C THR A 296 0.43 -13.08 -22.85
N TYR A 297 1.73 -13.22 -23.00
CA TYR A 297 2.43 -14.50 -23.00
C TYR A 297 3.44 -14.57 -21.86
N LEU A 298 3.51 -15.72 -21.20
CA LEU A 298 4.50 -16.06 -20.19
C LEU A 298 5.20 -17.34 -20.61
N ARG A 299 6.50 -17.28 -20.81
CA ARG A 299 7.32 -18.39 -21.34
C ARG A 299 6.71 -19.01 -22.62
N GLY A 300 6.09 -18.17 -23.44
CA GLY A 300 5.46 -18.58 -24.70
C GLY A 300 4.03 -19.11 -24.58
N ASP A 301 3.54 -19.32 -23.38
CA ASP A 301 2.15 -19.72 -23.13
C ASP A 301 1.23 -18.50 -23.12
N LEU A 302 0.12 -18.58 -23.81
CA LEU A 302 -0.91 -17.53 -23.84
C LEU A 302 -1.68 -17.52 -22.52
N VAL A 303 -1.48 -16.48 -21.69
CA VAL A 303 -2.08 -16.36 -20.35
C VAL A 303 -3.22 -15.35 -20.25
N ALA A 304 -3.35 -14.44 -21.23
CA ALA A 304 -4.50 -13.54 -21.35
C ALA A 304 -4.81 -13.23 -22.81
N ARG A 305 -6.08 -13.05 -23.12
CA ARG A 305 -6.60 -12.68 -24.45
C ARG A 305 -7.80 -11.76 -24.35
N ASP A 306 -7.75 -10.61 -25.03
CA ASP A 306 -8.86 -9.65 -25.19
C ASP A 306 -9.60 -9.32 -23.89
N GLY A 307 -8.84 -8.96 -22.85
CA GLY A 307 -9.37 -8.58 -21.54
C GLY A 307 -9.83 -9.77 -20.67
N ARG A 308 -9.45 -11.00 -21.03
CA ARG A 308 -9.78 -12.22 -20.26
C ARG A 308 -8.50 -12.95 -19.86
N SER A 309 -8.36 -13.27 -18.60
CA SER A 309 -7.32 -14.17 -18.12
C SER A 309 -7.62 -15.63 -18.51
N LEU A 310 -6.60 -16.34 -18.96
CA LEU A 310 -6.62 -17.79 -19.20
C LEU A 310 -5.97 -18.58 -18.06
N LEU A 311 -5.40 -17.87 -17.07
CA LEU A 311 -4.86 -18.52 -15.87
C LEU A 311 -5.99 -19.15 -15.05
N PRO A 312 -5.84 -20.41 -14.60
CA PRO A 312 -6.85 -21.09 -13.80
C PRO A 312 -6.99 -20.40 -12.44
N ARG A 313 -8.22 -20.36 -11.94
CA ARG A 313 -8.46 -19.93 -10.57
C ARG A 313 -7.94 -20.99 -9.60
N GLN A 314 -7.26 -20.54 -8.54
CA GLN A 314 -6.73 -21.40 -7.49
C GLN A 314 -7.50 -21.19 -6.18
N GLN A 315 -7.74 -22.26 -5.44
CA GLN A 315 -8.29 -22.14 -4.08
C GLN A 315 -7.21 -21.61 -3.14
N ALA A 316 -7.46 -20.47 -2.48
CA ALA A 316 -6.54 -19.88 -1.53
C ALA A 316 -6.70 -20.52 -0.14
N LYS A 317 -5.57 -20.74 0.56
CA LYS A 317 -5.57 -21.01 2.01
C LYS A 317 -5.84 -19.69 2.75
N THR A 318 -6.44 -19.76 3.93
CA THR A 318 -6.86 -18.59 4.70
C THR A 318 -6.17 -18.49 6.06
N PRO A 319 -4.82 -18.41 6.12
CA PRO A 319 -4.14 -18.21 7.39
C PRO A 319 -4.51 -16.85 7.98
N ASN A 320 -4.69 -16.79 9.30
CA ASN A 320 -5.06 -15.54 9.96
C ASN A 320 -4.62 -15.51 11.41
N ARG A 321 -4.34 -14.31 11.93
CA ARG A 321 -4.08 -14.02 13.33
C ARG A 321 -5.05 -12.94 13.80
N PHE A 322 -6.17 -13.35 14.42
CA PHE A 322 -7.25 -12.45 14.77
C PHE A 322 -7.88 -12.88 16.11
N LYS A 323 -7.72 -12.06 17.15
CA LYS A 323 -8.15 -12.33 18.53
C LYS A 323 -9.08 -11.24 19.10
N ALA A 324 -9.43 -10.20 18.30
CA ALA A 324 -10.35 -9.17 18.77
C ALA A 324 -11.69 -9.79 19.16
N ARG A 325 -12.27 -9.29 20.26
CA ARG A 325 -13.62 -9.63 20.73
C ARG A 325 -14.62 -8.53 20.37
N VAL A 326 -15.88 -8.91 20.33
CA VAL A 326 -17.00 -7.99 20.14
C VAL A 326 -16.91 -6.82 21.10
N ARG A 327 -17.19 -5.63 20.63
CA ARG A 327 -17.17 -4.35 21.37
C ARG A 327 -18.58 -3.88 21.67
N ALA A 328 -18.69 -3.02 22.70
CA ALA A 328 -19.90 -2.31 23.06
C ALA A 328 -19.75 -0.82 22.70
N PRO A 329 -20.86 -0.08 22.50
CA PRO A 329 -20.79 1.37 22.18
C PRO A 329 -20.05 2.19 23.23
N GLU A 330 -20.09 1.75 24.49
CA GLU A 330 -19.44 2.38 25.64
C GLU A 330 -17.90 2.36 25.52
N ASP A 331 -17.33 1.40 24.77
CA ASP A 331 -15.89 1.33 24.51
C ASP A 331 -15.35 2.53 23.70
N PHE A 332 -16.25 3.30 23.06
CA PHE A 332 -15.91 4.46 22.19
C PHE A 332 -16.23 5.81 22.82
N VAL A 333 -16.79 5.82 24.04
CA VAL A 333 -17.17 7.05 24.75
C VAL A 333 -15.93 7.81 25.19
N VAL A 334 -15.86 9.10 24.83
CA VAL A 334 -14.84 10.05 25.26
C VAL A 334 -15.47 11.03 26.25
N LYS A 335 -15.08 10.98 27.52
CA LYS A 335 -15.59 11.90 28.54
C LYS A 335 -15.00 13.31 28.35
N GLY A 336 -15.86 14.33 28.42
CA GLY A 336 -15.45 15.72 28.53
C GLY A 336 -15.03 16.02 29.97
N GLY A 337 -13.88 16.66 30.17
CA GLY A 337 -13.38 17.00 31.48
C GLY A 337 -11.97 17.59 31.43
N ARG A 338 -11.44 17.96 32.60
CA ARG A 338 -10.15 18.65 32.82
C ARG A 338 -8.91 17.92 32.29
N THR A 339 -9.01 16.66 31.96
CA THR A 339 -7.94 15.88 31.35
C THR A 339 -8.25 15.70 29.88
N GLY A 340 -7.40 16.27 29.02
CA GLY A 340 -7.47 16.06 27.58
C GLY A 340 -7.65 14.60 27.25
N CYS A 341 -8.42 14.32 26.21
CA CYS A 341 -8.82 13.05 25.68
C CYS A 341 -7.90 11.87 26.07
N ALA A 342 -8.15 11.26 27.20
CA ALA A 342 -7.46 10.06 27.65
C ALA A 342 -8.44 8.90 27.59
N SER A 343 -8.43 8.16 26.48
CA SER A 343 -8.72 6.74 26.57
C SER A 343 -7.60 6.12 27.39
N ALA A 344 -7.93 5.59 28.56
CA ALA A 344 -7.21 4.78 29.50
C ALA A 344 -5.79 4.26 29.11
N LEU A 345 -4.82 5.18 28.95
CA LEU A 345 -3.40 4.89 29.09
C LEU A 345 -2.79 6.11 29.76
N THR A 346 -2.45 5.96 31.03
CA THR A 346 -1.84 6.89 31.93
C THR A 346 -0.64 7.59 31.30
N VAL A 347 -0.83 8.83 30.85
CA VAL A 347 0.23 9.82 30.81
C VAL A 347 -0.02 10.73 32.00
N VAL A 348 0.90 10.72 32.96
CA VAL A 348 0.89 11.62 34.10
C VAL A 348 0.88 13.05 33.58
N PRO A 349 -0.10 13.91 33.91
CA PRO A 349 -0.07 15.31 33.50
C PRO A 349 1.14 15.97 34.18
N ASP A 350 1.93 16.74 33.42
CA ASP A 350 2.89 17.64 34.01
C ASP A 350 2.13 18.63 34.90
N ALA A 351 2.36 18.56 36.21
CA ALA A 351 1.66 19.32 37.24
C ALA A 351 1.88 20.85 37.11
N ARG A 352 2.66 21.33 36.15
CA ARG A 352 3.04 22.73 35.99
C ARG A 352 2.09 23.55 35.09
N THR A 353 1.07 22.93 34.46
CA THR A 353 0.12 23.60 33.55
C THR A 353 -1.32 23.60 34.02
N ALA A 354 -1.59 23.41 35.29
CA ALA A 354 -2.95 23.44 35.85
C ALA A 354 -3.50 24.88 35.88
N HIS A 355 -4.13 25.32 34.78
CA HIS A 355 -4.99 26.50 34.79
C HIS A 355 -6.32 26.19 35.47
N ARG A 356 -6.78 27.10 36.34
CA ARG A 356 -8.05 26.99 37.11
C ARG A 356 -9.31 27.35 36.31
N ASP A 357 -9.29 27.20 34.99
CA ASP A 357 -10.42 27.56 34.14
C ASP A 357 -11.20 26.29 33.74
N ASP A 358 -12.53 26.29 33.91
CA ASP A 358 -13.42 25.17 33.59
C ASP A 358 -13.72 25.03 32.08
N SER A 359 -12.99 25.78 31.24
CA SER A 359 -13.16 25.69 29.80
C SER A 359 -12.58 24.37 29.25
N PRO A 360 -13.26 23.73 28.27
CA PRO A 360 -12.78 22.49 27.69
C PRO A 360 -11.47 22.72 26.90
N TYR A 361 -10.50 21.82 27.06
CA TYR A 361 -9.25 21.86 26.28
C TYR A 361 -9.53 21.55 24.79
N PRO A 362 -8.80 22.19 23.86
CA PRO A 362 -8.93 21.90 22.45
C PRO A 362 -8.48 20.46 22.14
N LEU A 363 -9.28 19.73 21.33
CA LEU A 363 -8.96 18.40 20.81
C LEU A 363 -7.83 18.47 19.79
N ASN A 364 -6.98 17.46 19.80
CA ASN A 364 -6.07 17.18 18.70
C ASN A 364 -6.85 16.40 17.62
N VAL A 365 -6.92 16.93 16.40
CA VAL A 365 -7.72 16.38 15.29
C VAL A 365 -6.82 16.09 14.09
N ILE A 366 -6.96 14.90 13.54
CA ILE A 366 -6.32 14.50 12.27
C ILE A 366 -7.09 15.18 11.13
N GLU A 367 -6.48 16.04 10.33
CA GLU A 367 -7.11 16.54 9.10
C GLU A 367 -6.60 15.77 7.90
N VAL A 368 -7.51 15.09 7.23
CA VAL A 368 -7.27 14.32 6.00
C VAL A 368 -7.15 15.25 4.80
N LEU A 369 -6.21 14.96 3.92
CA LEU A 369 -6.06 15.58 2.61
C LEU A 369 -6.42 14.56 1.52
N ASN A 370 -7.44 14.84 0.71
CA ASN A 370 -7.89 13.91 -0.32
C ASN A 370 -6.76 13.54 -1.29
N GLY A 371 -6.58 12.24 -1.55
CA GLY A 371 -5.55 11.72 -2.44
C GLY A 371 -4.11 11.76 -1.88
N GLN A 372 -3.92 12.19 -0.61
CA GLN A 372 -2.63 12.29 0.06
C GLN A 372 -2.53 11.28 1.22
N LEU A 373 -1.30 10.85 1.53
CA LEU A 373 -1.03 10.04 2.73
C LEU A 373 -0.73 10.91 3.95
N ILE A 374 -0.17 12.10 3.72
CA ILE A 374 0.09 13.09 4.77
C ILE A 374 -1.21 13.66 5.32
N THR A 375 -1.18 14.06 6.58
CA THR A 375 -2.28 14.70 7.29
C THR A 375 -1.83 16.03 7.87
N ARG A 376 -2.77 16.82 8.39
CA ARG A 376 -2.45 18.00 9.19
C ARG A 376 -2.91 17.81 10.63
N HIS A 377 -2.21 18.39 11.55
CA HIS A 377 -2.59 18.45 12.95
C HIS A 377 -3.42 19.72 13.20
N LEU A 378 -4.69 19.56 13.57
CA LEU A 378 -5.56 20.66 13.97
C LEU A 378 -5.82 20.63 15.47
N ARG A 379 -6.03 21.80 16.07
CA ARG A 379 -6.54 21.94 17.42
C ARG A 379 -7.90 22.66 17.37
N VAL A 380 -8.97 22.00 17.87
CA VAL A 380 -10.33 22.50 17.80
C VAL A 380 -11.07 22.32 19.11
N MET A 381 -11.95 23.27 19.46
CA MET A 381 -12.80 23.13 20.64
C MET A 381 -13.79 21.97 20.47
N PRO A 382 -13.93 21.07 21.45
CA PRO A 382 -14.82 19.93 21.41
C PRO A 382 -16.30 20.35 21.37
N ARG A 383 -17.13 19.53 20.73
CA ARG A 383 -18.56 19.55 20.96
C ARG A 383 -18.88 18.58 22.10
N ILE A 384 -19.39 19.12 23.22
CA ILE A 384 -19.74 18.33 24.39
C ILE A 384 -21.26 18.26 24.53
N VAL A 385 -21.79 17.06 24.75
CA VAL A 385 -23.20 16.79 25.02
C VAL A 385 -23.28 15.83 26.21
N ALA A 386 -24.00 16.21 27.24
CA ALA A 386 -24.16 15.44 28.48
C ALA A 386 -22.82 14.92 29.04
N GLY A 387 -21.80 15.80 29.13
CA GLY A 387 -20.48 15.45 29.64
C GLY A 387 -19.62 14.55 28.74
N THR A 388 -20.06 14.29 27.51
CA THR A 388 -19.37 13.44 26.53
C THR A 388 -18.95 14.24 25.31
N VAL A 389 -17.72 14.03 24.82
CA VAL A 389 -17.25 14.61 23.56
C VAL A 389 -17.85 13.80 22.41
N VAL A 390 -18.62 14.47 21.57
CA VAL A 390 -19.33 13.88 20.43
C VAL A 390 -18.81 14.42 19.10
N ALA A 391 -19.10 13.70 18.01
CA ALA A 391 -18.80 14.19 16.66
C ALA A 391 -19.54 15.51 16.35
N ASP A 392 -18.90 16.38 15.57
CA ASP A 392 -19.47 17.62 15.07
C ASP A 392 -19.62 17.57 13.55
N LEU A 393 -20.78 17.14 13.10
CA LEU A 393 -21.07 16.93 11.69
C LEU A 393 -21.08 18.24 10.87
N LYS A 394 -21.32 19.39 11.55
CA LYS A 394 -21.30 20.71 10.87
C LYS A 394 -19.88 21.10 10.50
N ARG A 395 -18.90 20.83 11.39
CA ARG A 395 -17.46 21.10 11.16
C ARG A 395 -16.73 19.93 10.51
N ASP A 396 -17.43 18.82 10.19
CA ASP A 396 -16.87 17.56 9.70
C ASP A 396 -15.82 16.96 10.66
N ILE A 397 -16.07 17.02 11.96
CA ILE A 397 -15.21 16.40 12.99
C ILE A 397 -15.90 15.12 13.44
N LEU A 398 -15.34 13.99 13.08
CA LEU A 398 -15.86 12.65 13.34
C LEU A 398 -15.00 11.94 14.39
N LYS A 399 -15.51 10.86 14.99
CA LYS A 399 -14.68 9.95 15.77
C LYS A 399 -13.92 9.00 14.86
N ILE A 400 -12.64 8.77 15.18
CA ILE A 400 -11.81 7.69 14.64
C ILE A 400 -11.40 6.78 15.78
N ALA A 401 -11.41 5.46 15.55
CA ALA A 401 -11.03 4.49 16.56
C ALA A 401 -10.08 3.44 15.98
N VAL A 402 -9.15 2.96 16.80
CA VAL A 402 -8.30 1.80 16.49
C VAL A 402 -8.51 0.72 17.56
N VAL A 403 -8.92 -0.47 17.12
CA VAL A 403 -9.12 -1.64 17.97
C VAL A 403 -8.01 -2.64 17.73
N ASN A 404 -7.25 -2.96 18.77
CA ASN A 404 -6.20 -3.97 18.70
C ASN A 404 -6.82 -5.34 18.42
N ARG A 405 -6.43 -5.96 17.29
CA ARG A 405 -6.95 -7.28 16.91
C ARG A 405 -6.13 -8.46 17.41
N TYR A 406 -4.97 -8.20 18.01
CA TYR A 406 -4.03 -9.22 18.49
C TYR A 406 -4.17 -9.48 19.99
N ALA A 407 -4.63 -8.49 20.76
CA ALA A 407 -4.82 -8.53 22.20
C ALA A 407 -6.28 -8.24 22.56
N PRO A 408 -7.09 -9.26 22.90
CA PRO A 408 -8.54 -9.11 23.09
C PRO A 408 -8.94 -8.21 24.27
N LYS A 409 -8.03 -8.02 25.24
CA LYS A 409 -8.23 -7.17 26.42
C LYS A 409 -7.68 -5.75 26.26
N ALA A 410 -7.02 -5.44 25.12
CA ALA A 410 -6.50 -4.09 24.90
C ALA A 410 -7.64 -3.06 24.85
N PRO A 411 -7.43 -1.87 25.42
CA PRO A 411 -8.38 -0.77 25.30
C PRO A 411 -8.54 -0.36 23.84
N VAL A 412 -9.63 0.37 23.55
CA VAL A 412 -9.83 1.01 22.23
C VAL A 412 -9.18 2.37 22.26
N ALA A 413 -8.33 2.67 21.29
CA ALA A 413 -7.85 4.03 21.07
C ALA A 413 -8.90 4.82 20.30
N VAL A 414 -9.33 5.97 20.82
CA VAL A 414 -10.30 6.86 20.19
C VAL A 414 -9.70 8.25 20.05
N ALA A 415 -9.87 8.85 18.88
CA ALA A 415 -9.47 10.23 18.58
C ALA A 415 -10.50 10.90 17.66
N PHE A 416 -10.15 12.06 17.11
CA PHE A 416 -11.01 12.81 16.21
C PHE A 416 -10.33 13.10 14.88
N ILE A 417 -11.16 13.11 13.83
CA ILE A 417 -10.70 13.23 12.45
C ILE A 417 -11.63 14.14 11.65
N LYS A 418 -11.06 14.91 10.72
CA LYS A 418 -11.76 15.79 9.80
C LYS A 418 -11.41 15.42 8.35
N GLY A 419 -12.36 15.60 7.43
CA GLY A 419 -12.16 15.42 5.99
C GLY A 419 -12.81 14.16 5.41
N PHE A 420 -13.48 13.33 6.24
CA PHE A 420 -14.23 12.17 5.74
C PHE A 420 -15.62 12.55 5.19
N GLY A 421 -16.24 13.61 5.69
CA GLY A 421 -17.51 14.15 5.20
C GLY A 421 -18.75 13.32 5.56
N LEU A 422 -18.65 12.23 6.33
CA LEU A 422 -19.79 11.39 6.68
C LEU A 422 -20.87 12.19 7.40
N LYS A 423 -22.13 12.00 6.99
CA LYS A 423 -23.33 12.58 7.61
C LYS A 423 -24.16 11.54 8.38
N ALA A 424 -23.87 10.25 8.20
CA ALA A 424 -24.50 9.15 8.90
C ALA A 424 -23.56 7.94 8.92
N GLY A 425 -23.68 7.09 9.94
CA GLY A 425 -23.07 5.79 9.98
C GLY A 425 -21.55 5.77 10.22
N ALA A 426 -20.91 4.68 9.81
CA ALA A 426 -19.47 4.43 10.04
C ALA A 426 -18.87 3.51 8.97
N LEU A 427 -17.55 3.64 8.80
CA LEU A 427 -16.69 2.76 8.02
C LEU A 427 -15.72 2.08 8.96
N ALA A 428 -15.37 0.80 8.69
CA ALA A 428 -14.30 0.12 9.41
C ALA A 428 -13.51 -0.81 8.48
N SER A 429 -12.23 -1.02 8.79
CA SER A 429 -11.31 -1.87 8.02
C SER A 429 -10.30 -2.54 8.93
N SER A 430 -9.95 -3.81 8.63
CA SER A 430 -8.76 -4.47 9.17
C SER A 430 -7.53 -4.29 8.26
N VAL A 431 -7.67 -3.63 7.11
CA VAL A 431 -6.56 -3.09 6.34
C VAL A 431 -6.25 -1.73 6.93
N ALA A 432 -5.17 -1.63 7.69
CA ALA A 432 -4.76 -0.43 8.44
C ALA A 432 -3.24 -0.43 8.56
N HIS A 433 -2.60 0.23 7.62
CA HIS A 433 -1.15 0.24 7.46
C HIS A 433 -0.40 0.70 8.71
N ASP A 434 0.68 -0.01 9.14
CA ASP A 434 1.07 -1.34 8.64
C ASP A 434 0.72 -2.43 9.66
N SER A 435 0.35 -2.04 10.88
CA SER A 435 0.06 -2.99 11.97
C SER A 435 -1.21 -3.80 11.75
N HIS A 436 -2.09 -3.33 10.87
CA HIS A 436 -3.37 -3.94 10.52
C HIS A 436 -4.28 -4.24 11.71
N ASN A 437 -4.29 -3.34 12.68
CA ASN A 437 -5.37 -3.27 13.66
C ASN A 437 -6.68 -2.84 12.98
N ILE A 438 -7.81 -2.93 13.65
CA ILE A 438 -9.08 -2.48 13.07
C ILE A 438 -9.16 -0.96 13.21
N VAL A 439 -9.18 -0.22 12.12
CA VAL A 439 -9.40 1.23 12.08
C VAL A 439 -10.84 1.53 11.64
N ALA A 440 -11.48 2.49 12.29
CA ALA A 440 -12.86 2.88 11.96
C ALA A 440 -13.07 4.39 12.11
N VAL A 441 -13.97 4.95 11.30
CA VAL A 441 -14.44 6.33 11.38
C VAL A 441 -15.96 6.37 11.36
N GLY A 442 -16.57 7.19 12.22
CA GLY A 442 -18.04 7.25 12.29
C GLY A 442 -18.59 8.50 12.97
N VAL A 443 -19.88 8.67 12.79
CA VAL A 443 -20.63 9.85 13.28
C VAL A 443 -21.08 9.71 14.74
N ASP A 444 -21.13 8.48 15.26
CA ASP A 444 -21.56 8.14 16.62
C ASP A 444 -20.97 6.80 17.07
N ASP A 445 -21.04 6.53 18.39
CA ASP A 445 -20.44 5.34 19.02
C ASP A 445 -21.17 4.04 18.62
N VAL A 446 -22.46 4.10 18.40
CA VAL A 446 -23.29 2.95 17.99
C VAL A 446 -22.94 2.50 16.58
N SER A 447 -22.81 3.45 15.65
CA SER A 447 -22.41 3.18 14.26
C SER A 447 -20.97 2.66 14.18
N LEU A 448 -20.03 3.28 14.92
CA LEU A 448 -18.64 2.80 15.04
C LEU A 448 -18.57 1.35 15.54
N CYS A 449 -19.24 1.08 16.67
CA CYS A 449 -19.32 -0.25 17.25
C CYS A 449 -19.88 -1.27 16.26
N ALA A 450 -20.98 -0.94 15.59
CA ALA A 450 -21.61 -1.83 14.62
C ALA A 450 -20.70 -2.14 13.42
N ALA A 451 -19.99 -1.15 12.87
CA ALA A 451 -19.06 -1.33 11.76
C ALA A 451 -17.86 -2.19 12.17
N ILE A 452 -17.24 -1.91 13.32
CA ILE A 452 -16.13 -2.68 13.89
C ILE A 452 -16.53 -4.13 14.15
N ASN A 453 -17.71 -4.37 14.71
CA ASN A 453 -18.19 -5.72 15.02
C ASN A 453 -18.47 -6.55 13.76
N LEU A 454 -18.82 -5.94 12.62
CA LEU A 454 -18.87 -6.65 11.33
C LEU A 454 -17.50 -7.15 10.91
N VAL A 455 -16.44 -6.34 11.06
CA VAL A 455 -15.06 -6.73 10.78
C VAL A 455 -14.60 -7.84 11.73
N ILE A 456 -14.94 -7.73 13.02
CA ILE A 456 -14.61 -8.75 14.05
C ILE A 456 -15.31 -10.08 13.73
N LYS A 457 -16.60 -10.05 13.38
CA LYS A 457 -17.38 -11.25 13.03
C LYS A 457 -16.78 -11.98 11.81
N SER A 458 -16.28 -11.23 10.83
CA SER A 458 -15.62 -11.78 9.63
C SER A 458 -14.16 -12.18 9.88
N ARG A 459 -13.61 -11.93 11.09
CA ARG A 459 -12.18 -12.09 11.39
C ARG A 459 -11.27 -11.37 10.43
N GLY A 460 -11.66 -10.14 10.07
CA GLY A 460 -11.01 -9.26 9.08
C GLY A 460 -11.92 -8.93 7.91
N GLY A 461 -11.76 -7.73 7.39
CA GLY A 461 -12.56 -7.24 6.28
C GLY A 461 -12.73 -5.73 6.30
N ILE A 462 -13.57 -5.27 5.39
CA ILE A 462 -14.00 -3.89 5.23
C ILE A 462 -15.50 -3.83 5.46
N SER A 463 -16.01 -2.82 6.16
CA SER A 463 -17.45 -2.69 6.44
C SER A 463 -17.96 -1.25 6.35
N VAL A 464 -19.25 -1.15 6.05
CA VAL A 464 -20.06 0.10 6.08
C VAL A 464 -21.35 -0.15 6.82
N VAL A 465 -21.69 0.76 7.72
CA VAL A 465 -22.96 0.75 8.46
C VAL A 465 -23.57 2.14 8.38
N GLY A 466 -24.85 2.25 8.07
CA GLY A 466 -25.59 3.51 8.10
C GLY A 466 -26.88 3.49 7.27
N ARG A 467 -27.83 4.36 7.63
CA ARG A 467 -29.14 4.48 6.96
C ARG A 467 -29.88 3.13 6.81
N GLY A 468 -29.87 2.33 7.89
CA GLY A 468 -30.51 1.00 7.90
C GLY A 468 -29.75 -0.09 7.14
N ARG A 469 -28.62 0.21 6.52
CA ARG A 469 -27.81 -0.75 5.76
C ARG A 469 -26.60 -1.21 6.56
N ARG A 470 -26.22 -2.48 6.38
CA ARG A 470 -24.99 -3.09 6.91
C ARG A 470 -24.37 -3.93 5.79
N ALA A 471 -23.15 -3.62 5.43
CA ALA A 471 -22.45 -4.34 4.37
C ALA A 471 -20.99 -4.57 4.77
N ALA A 472 -20.42 -5.73 4.37
CA ALA A 472 -19.03 -6.06 4.61
C ALA A 472 -18.42 -6.86 3.47
N LEU A 473 -17.12 -6.71 3.26
CA LEU A 473 -16.29 -7.56 2.42
C LEU A 473 -15.34 -8.34 3.35
N PRO A 474 -15.57 -9.65 3.58
CA PRO A 474 -14.68 -10.47 4.39
C PRO A 474 -13.29 -10.64 3.74
N LEU A 475 -12.24 -10.55 4.55
CA LEU A 475 -10.84 -10.73 4.17
C LEU A 475 -10.19 -11.80 5.06
N PRO A 476 -10.50 -13.10 4.86
CA PRO A 476 -10.08 -14.17 5.74
C PRO A 476 -8.57 -14.46 5.72
N ILE A 477 -7.86 -14.03 4.69
CA ILE A 477 -6.41 -14.21 4.58
C ILE A 477 -5.74 -13.05 5.29
N ALA A 478 -5.20 -13.31 6.46
CA ALA A 478 -4.53 -12.33 7.32
C ALA A 478 -5.37 -11.10 7.69
N GLY A 479 -6.69 -11.10 7.41
CA GLY A 479 -7.54 -9.90 7.51
C GLY A 479 -7.28 -8.87 6.41
N LEU A 480 -6.55 -9.23 5.36
CA LEU A 480 -6.08 -8.35 4.29
C LEU A 480 -6.62 -8.75 2.91
N MET A 481 -6.74 -10.05 2.63
CA MET A 481 -7.08 -10.55 1.31
C MET A 481 -8.29 -11.49 1.36
N ALA A 482 -9.09 -11.47 0.29
CA ALA A 482 -10.25 -12.33 0.09
C ALA A 482 -9.86 -13.68 -0.52
N ALA A 483 -10.59 -14.74 -0.17
CA ALA A 483 -10.48 -16.05 -0.81
C ALA A 483 -11.51 -16.25 -1.95
N ALA A 484 -11.95 -15.14 -2.57
CA ALA A 484 -13.01 -15.12 -3.59
C ALA A 484 -12.45 -14.76 -4.96
N ASP A 485 -13.28 -14.87 -6.00
CA ASP A 485 -12.96 -14.39 -7.34
C ASP A 485 -12.73 -12.88 -7.36
N GLY A 486 -11.66 -12.42 -8.01
CA GLY A 486 -11.24 -11.01 -8.00
C GLY A 486 -12.30 -10.06 -8.54
N ARG A 487 -13.08 -10.47 -9.57
CA ARG A 487 -14.19 -9.65 -10.07
C ARG A 487 -15.30 -9.51 -9.04
N ALA A 488 -15.58 -10.57 -8.28
CA ALA A 488 -16.56 -10.50 -7.19
C ALA A 488 -16.06 -9.61 -6.04
N VAL A 489 -14.76 -9.69 -5.71
CA VAL A 489 -14.13 -8.81 -4.72
C VAL A 489 -14.21 -7.35 -5.15
N ALA A 490 -13.81 -7.03 -6.38
CA ALA A 490 -13.85 -5.68 -6.93
C ALA A 490 -15.28 -5.12 -6.93
N ARG A 491 -16.27 -5.87 -7.41
CA ARG A 491 -17.68 -5.43 -7.38
C ARG A 491 -18.16 -5.14 -5.97
N ARG A 492 -17.80 -5.99 -5.00
CA ARG A 492 -18.20 -5.80 -3.61
C ARG A 492 -17.49 -4.61 -2.98
N TYR A 493 -16.20 -4.41 -3.29
CA TYR A 493 -15.45 -3.23 -2.88
C TYR A 493 -16.08 -1.94 -3.44
N THR A 494 -16.36 -1.88 -4.76
CA THR A 494 -17.02 -0.74 -5.41
C THR A 494 -18.39 -0.45 -4.78
N ALA A 495 -19.17 -1.48 -4.42
CA ALA A 495 -20.45 -1.29 -3.75
C ALA A 495 -20.29 -0.67 -2.34
N LEU A 496 -19.26 -1.09 -1.58
CA LEU A 496 -18.94 -0.50 -0.27
C LEU A 496 -18.47 0.95 -0.40
N ASP A 497 -17.62 1.24 -1.38
CA ASP A 497 -17.15 2.60 -1.70
C ASP A 497 -18.34 3.52 -2.04
N ALA A 498 -19.26 3.05 -2.90
CA ALA A 498 -20.46 3.77 -3.24
C ALA A 498 -21.36 4.02 -2.02
N LEU A 499 -21.49 3.06 -1.10
CA LEU A 499 -22.22 3.25 0.16
C LEU A 499 -21.54 4.29 1.05
N ALA A 500 -20.21 4.28 1.18
CA ALA A 500 -19.47 5.32 1.92
C ALA A 500 -19.75 6.72 1.37
N LYS A 501 -19.77 6.87 0.04
CA LYS A 501 -20.12 8.12 -0.66
C LYS A 501 -21.59 8.53 -0.42
N GLN A 502 -22.53 7.57 -0.43
CA GLN A 502 -23.94 7.82 -0.08
C GLN A 502 -24.12 8.26 1.39
N LEU A 503 -23.24 7.84 2.30
CA LEU A 503 -23.21 8.30 3.68
C LEU A 503 -22.62 9.72 3.83
N GLY A 504 -22.05 10.29 2.77
CA GLY A 504 -21.57 11.67 2.71
C GLY A 504 -20.06 11.81 2.43
N SER A 505 -19.31 10.74 2.32
CA SER A 505 -17.87 10.83 2.03
C SER A 505 -17.62 11.47 0.66
N ARG A 506 -16.67 12.41 0.63
CA ARG A 506 -16.22 13.09 -0.60
C ARG A 506 -14.81 12.65 -1.03
N LEU A 507 -14.23 11.69 -0.31
CA LEU A 507 -12.91 11.15 -0.61
C LEU A 507 -12.99 10.28 -1.88
N ASP A 508 -11.96 10.35 -2.70
CA ASP A 508 -11.83 9.52 -3.90
C ASP A 508 -11.81 8.03 -3.55
N ALA A 509 -11.03 7.67 -2.51
CA ALA A 509 -10.85 6.32 -2.01
C ALA A 509 -10.96 6.29 -0.47
N PRO A 510 -12.18 6.33 0.11
CA PRO A 510 -12.39 6.48 1.55
C PRO A 510 -11.77 5.36 2.39
N PHE A 511 -11.77 4.11 1.91
CA PHE A 511 -11.15 2.98 2.63
C PHE A 511 -9.62 3.01 2.56
N MET A 512 -9.03 3.37 1.40
CA MET A 512 -7.59 3.57 1.29
C MET A 512 -7.15 4.71 2.21
N THR A 513 -7.86 5.82 2.20
CA THR A 513 -7.59 6.96 3.10
C THR A 513 -7.67 6.52 4.56
N LEU A 514 -8.72 5.75 4.94
CA LEU A 514 -8.89 5.26 6.31
C LEU A 514 -7.72 4.37 6.75
N SER A 515 -7.24 3.49 5.87
CA SER A 515 -6.16 2.55 6.18
C SER A 515 -4.84 3.26 6.54
N PHE A 516 -4.55 4.40 5.89
CA PHE A 516 -3.35 5.21 6.17
C PHE A 516 -3.48 6.11 7.41
N MET A 517 -4.64 6.21 8.02
CA MET A 517 -4.78 6.97 9.27
C MET A 517 -4.10 6.30 10.47
N ALA A 518 -3.71 5.05 10.31
CA ALA A 518 -2.95 4.28 11.31
C ALA A 518 -1.44 4.18 11.01
N LEU A 519 -0.94 4.67 9.87
CA LEU A 519 0.47 4.58 9.49
C LEU A 519 1.31 5.68 10.14
N LEU A 520 1.99 5.34 11.23
CA LEU A 520 2.66 6.30 12.12
C LEU A 520 3.90 6.97 11.51
N VAL A 521 4.53 6.37 10.50
CA VAL A 521 5.74 6.92 9.87
C VAL A 521 5.45 8.06 8.89
N ILE A 522 4.19 8.22 8.48
CA ILE A 522 3.78 9.30 7.57
C ILE A 522 3.29 10.52 8.37
N PRO A 523 3.85 11.73 8.13
CA PRO A 523 3.44 12.95 8.83
C PRO A 523 1.96 13.35 8.53
N ASP A 524 1.31 14.14 9.42
CA ASP A 524 1.81 14.61 10.72
C ASP A 524 1.20 13.79 11.88
N LEU A 525 -0.13 13.71 11.98
CA LEU A 525 -0.87 13.11 13.09
C LEU A 525 -1.59 11.83 12.65
N LYS A 526 -1.40 10.74 13.37
CA LYS A 526 -1.95 9.42 13.11
C LYS A 526 -2.46 8.76 14.39
N LEU A 527 -3.27 7.71 14.28
CA LEU A 527 -3.81 6.98 15.42
C LEU A 527 -3.35 5.52 15.41
N SER A 528 -2.59 5.09 16.42
CA SER A 528 -2.32 3.67 16.69
C SER A 528 -3.29 3.09 17.72
N ASP A 529 -3.18 1.79 17.97
CA ASP A 529 -3.88 1.13 19.08
C ASP A 529 -3.41 1.59 20.48
N ARG A 530 -2.32 2.36 20.55
CA ARG A 530 -1.75 2.93 21.78
C ARG A 530 -2.07 4.40 21.98
N GLY A 531 -2.65 5.07 20.97
CA GLY A 531 -3.03 6.47 21.06
C GLY A 531 -2.63 7.30 19.85
N LEU A 532 -2.90 8.58 19.94
CA LEU A 532 -2.62 9.58 18.92
C LEU A 532 -1.11 9.87 18.87
N PHE A 533 -0.52 9.83 17.67
CA PHE A 533 0.93 9.92 17.47
C PHE A 533 1.27 11.00 16.44
N SER A 534 2.24 11.84 16.76
CA SER A 534 2.82 12.82 15.83
C SER A 534 4.13 12.30 15.26
N ALA A 535 4.16 12.05 13.95
CA ALA A 535 5.37 11.60 13.26
C ALA A 535 6.45 12.67 13.26
N SER A 536 6.08 13.95 13.14
CA SER A 536 7.05 15.07 13.15
C SER A 536 7.75 15.25 14.51
N ARG A 537 7.08 14.89 15.62
CA ARG A 537 7.64 14.92 16.98
C ARG A 537 8.17 13.57 17.44
N TRP A 538 7.86 12.51 16.69
CA TRP A 538 8.14 11.12 17.02
C TRP A 538 7.69 10.72 18.43
N ASN A 539 6.49 11.19 18.82
CA ASN A 539 5.93 10.95 20.17
C ASN A 539 4.40 10.93 20.16
N PHE A 540 3.84 10.32 21.21
CA PHE A 540 2.40 10.39 21.46
C PHE A 540 1.96 11.79 21.81
N VAL A 541 0.75 12.15 21.37
CA VAL A 541 0.10 13.42 21.63
C VAL A 541 -1.08 13.16 22.56
N PRO A 542 -1.22 13.95 23.64
CA PRO A 542 -2.31 13.82 24.61
C PRO A 542 -3.69 13.95 24.00
#